data_fd258f04fa70d2c26e41639dd042568e
#
_entry.id   fd258f04fa70d2c26e41639dd042568e
#
_cell.length_a   1.000
_cell.length_b   1.000
_cell.length_c   1.000
_cell.angle_alpha   90.00
_cell.angle_beta   90.00
_cell.angle_gamma   90.00
#
_symmetry.space_group_name_H-M   'P 1'
#
loop_
_entity.id
_entity.type
_entity.pdbx_description
1 polymer ?
#
loop_
_entity_poly.entity_id
_entity_poly.type
_entity_poly.pdbx_seq_one_letter_code
_entity_poly.pdbx_strand_id
1 'polypeptide(L)'
;MQKLGPLLQFLGCRDSQWGVSVLVVTDAADAEPSLSFNAAALPVTRTSIAVPGQPCTAWRFDFAVPQTAGRQSIEGQIDGQSFGFSVPARGSMPSMAYASCNGFSDLRALKKMTEPHALWARLGRLHTLQDRVDNQAYGPFDLLLLGGDQVYSDAMWALVPELVEWTEMDWYTRTHTAFTAAMQASVQTFFSKLYIDRWSQPDVAAAMRSMPAVMMWDDHDLMDGWGSYPADLHESPVFQGIFRVAKAAFELFQRQMMGAPAPATLPDQPGHTSGYRMGPAGLLVLDLRSERRPRAGAVAATGGVLEAEQIMSETSWRAAYQWLDAQQTAGDMKHLFVMSSIPVVHPSFATLEKMLGVFPGLQTLEDDLRDHWNSPPHKAERLRLIHHLLVASANGSRVTLLSGDVHVAALGVIESDRSDASPGARVINQLTSSGIMHPAPPGAALHFLEQACLAVDQIDRGITGTMYEFPTTTHRMIGCRNFLTLQPDEPGAAGASGRYWANWWAEGEPHPYTKVIHPVD
;
A
#
# COMPACT_ATOMS: atom_id res chain seq x y z
N MET A 1 -16.50 -14.88 21.27
CA MET A 1 -16.30 -13.40 21.39
C MET A 1 -15.54 -12.90 20.18
N GLN A 2 -15.93 -11.76 19.58
CA GLN A 2 -15.24 -11.19 18.44
C GLN A 2 -13.82 -10.79 18.79
N LYS A 3 -12.84 -11.22 17.98
CA LYS A 3 -11.40 -10.98 18.16
C LYS A 3 -10.90 -9.86 17.26
N LEU A 4 -11.51 -9.71 16.06
CA LEU A 4 -11.12 -8.71 15.07
C LEU A 4 -12.33 -8.29 14.23
N GLY A 5 -12.31 -7.04 13.76
CA GLY A 5 -13.32 -6.48 12.87
C GLY A 5 -14.39 -5.65 13.59
N PRO A 6 -15.44 -5.20 12.85
CA PRO A 6 -15.60 -5.33 11.39
C PRO A 6 -14.50 -4.61 10.61
N LEU A 7 -13.96 -5.27 9.58
CA LEU A 7 -12.99 -4.71 8.65
C LEU A 7 -13.66 -4.57 7.28
N LEU A 8 -13.76 -3.36 6.77
CA LEU A 8 -14.37 -3.08 5.48
C LEU A 8 -13.34 -3.17 4.35
N GLN A 9 -13.69 -3.84 3.24
CA GLN A 9 -12.88 -3.85 2.03
C GLN A 9 -13.71 -3.44 0.83
N PHE A 10 -13.13 -2.65 -0.06
CA PHE A 10 -13.71 -2.28 -1.34
C PHE A 10 -13.53 -3.39 -2.37
N LEU A 11 -14.62 -3.86 -2.95
CA LEU A 11 -14.62 -4.94 -3.95
C LEU A 11 -14.67 -4.41 -5.40
N GLY A 12 -14.76 -3.10 -5.57
CA GLY A 12 -14.89 -2.45 -6.87
C GLY A 12 -16.27 -1.82 -7.11
N CYS A 13 -16.37 -1.06 -8.19
CA CYS A 13 -17.62 -0.48 -8.66
C CYS A 13 -17.93 -1.05 -10.05
N ARG A 14 -19.06 -1.76 -10.19
CA ARG A 14 -19.52 -2.34 -11.44
C ARG A 14 -21.00 -2.02 -11.63
N ASP A 15 -21.40 -1.55 -12.81
CA ASP A 15 -22.78 -1.20 -13.12
C ASP A 15 -23.44 -0.28 -12.08
N SER A 16 -22.67 0.71 -11.60
CA SER A 16 -23.06 1.61 -10.50
C SER A 16 -23.39 0.90 -9.19
N GLN A 17 -22.85 -0.29 -8.96
CA GLN A 17 -22.91 -1.02 -7.70
C GLN A 17 -21.56 -0.88 -6.98
N TRP A 18 -21.56 -0.27 -5.79
CA TRP A 18 -20.40 -0.11 -4.92
C TRP A 18 -20.25 -1.34 -4.05
N GLY A 19 -19.33 -2.23 -4.42
CA GLY A 19 -19.11 -3.51 -3.73
C GLY A 19 -18.28 -3.33 -2.46
N VAL A 20 -18.74 -3.92 -1.37
CA VAL A 20 -18.05 -3.92 -0.08
C VAL A 20 -18.11 -5.31 0.54
N SER A 21 -17.02 -5.73 1.20
CA SER A 21 -17.06 -6.86 2.13
C SER A 21 -16.79 -6.40 3.56
N VAL A 22 -17.32 -7.15 4.51
CA VAL A 22 -17.05 -7.02 5.95
C VAL A 22 -16.42 -8.31 6.43
N LEU A 23 -15.20 -8.23 6.98
CA LEU A 23 -14.53 -9.35 7.64
C LEU A 23 -14.62 -9.20 9.15
N VAL A 24 -14.95 -10.28 9.83
CA VAL A 24 -14.83 -10.42 11.29
C VAL A 24 -14.17 -11.74 11.64
N VAL A 25 -13.46 -11.76 12.76
CA VAL A 25 -12.88 -12.98 13.34
C VAL A 25 -13.49 -13.21 14.71
N THR A 26 -14.03 -14.41 14.93
CA THR A 26 -14.63 -14.84 16.20
C THR A 26 -13.94 -16.08 16.74
N ASP A 27 -14.17 -16.41 18.01
CA ASP A 27 -13.77 -17.73 18.52
C ASP A 27 -14.45 -18.85 17.70
N ALA A 28 -13.74 -19.93 17.43
CA ALA A 28 -14.27 -21.04 16.60
C ALA A 28 -15.52 -21.73 17.20
N ALA A 29 -15.72 -21.58 18.51
CA ALA A 29 -16.89 -22.13 19.21
C ALA A 29 -18.12 -21.21 19.16
N ASP A 30 -17.96 -19.95 18.68
CA ASP A 30 -19.06 -19.00 18.59
C ASP A 30 -19.99 -19.35 17.43
N ALA A 31 -21.27 -18.95 17.57
CA ALA A 31 -22.22 -19.02 16.47
C ALA A 31 -21.82 -18.04 15.35
N GLU A 32 -22.40 -18.25 14.18
CA GLU A 32 -22.25 -17.37 13.03
C GLU A 32 -22.68 -15.93 13.38
N PRO A 33 -21.85 -14.90 13.06
CA PRO A 33 -22.20 -13.51 13.31
C PRO A 33 -23.43 -13.04 12.52
N SER A 34 -24.27 -12.23 13.14
CA SER A 34 -25.46 -11.66 12.51
C SER A 34 -25.19 -10.27 11.96
N LEU A 35 -25.30 -10.12 10.63
CA LEU A 35 -25.16 -8.84 9.94
C LEU A 35 -26.53 -8.21 9.70
N SER A 36 -26.66 -6.92 10.02
CA SER A 36 -27.86 -6.11 9.71
C SER A 36 -27.49 -4.70 9.24
N PHE A 37 -28.40 -4.07 8.48
CA PHE A 37 -28.26 -2.68 8.02
C PHE A 37 -29.37 -1.82 8.63
N ASN A 38 -29.07 -0.55 8.92
CA ASN A 38 -30.04 0.37 9.53
C ASN A 38 -31.11 0.85 8.54
N ALA A 39 -30.82 0.82 7.23
CA ALA A 39 -31.75 1.20 6.17
C ALA A 39 -32.39 -0.04 5.50
N ALA A 40 -32.36 -0.15 4.20
CA ALA A 40 -32.88 -1.30 3.48
C ALA A 40 -31.98 -2.53 3.62
N ALA A 41 -32.58 -3.72 3.71
CA ALA A 41 -31.82 -4.98 3.65
C ALA A 41 -31.11 -5.10 2.28
N LEU A 42 -29.81 -5.34 2.32
CA LEU A 42 -29.01 -5.63 1.14
C LEU A 42 -28.84 -7.15 0.98
N PRO A 43 -28.81 -7.68 -0.24
CA PRO A 43 -28.42 -9.07 -0.47
C PRO A 43 -26.98 -9.30 -0.01
N VAL A 44 -26.77 -10.31 0.81
CA VAL A 44 -25.46 -10.62 1.39
C VAL A 44 -25.05 -12.03 1.01
N THR A 45 -23.83 -12.18 0.48
CA THR A 45 -23.16 -13.47 0.32
C THR A 45 -22.17 -13.63 1.45
N ARG A 46 -22.14 -14.80 2.09
CA ARG A 46 -21.23 -15.07 3.20
C ARG A 46 -20.31 -16.24 2.92
N THR A 47 -19.12 -16.17 3.47
CA THR A 47 -18.11 -17.24 3.42
C THR A 47 -17.38 -17.26 4.76
N SER A 48 -16.90 -18.44 5.16
CA SER A 48 -16.09 -18.57 6.38
C SER A 48 -14.97 -19.57 6.19
N ILE A 49 -13.85 -19.34 6.89
CA ILE A 49 -12.73 -20.28 7.00
C ILE A 49 -12.13 -20.26 8.40
N ALA A 50 -11.49 -21.36 8.77
CA ALA A 50 -10.67 -21.37 9.99
C ALA A 50 -9.45 -20.45 9.84
N VAL A 51 -9.13 -19.72 10.90
CA VAL A 51 -7.91 -18.87 10.94
C VAL A 51 -6.70 -19.76 11.22
N PRO A 52 -5.68 -19.79 10.34
CA PRO A 52 -4.52 -20.65 10.54
C PRO A 52 -3.81 -20.36 11.88
N GLY A 53 -3.50 -21.41 12.63
CA GLY A 53 -2.78 -21.30 13.90
C GLY A 53 -3.56 -20.68 15.06
N GLN A 54 -4.85 -20.39 14.91
CA GLN A 54 -5.71 -19.82 15.95
C GLN A 54 -7.02 -20.61 16.09
N PRO A 55 -7.58 -20.78 17.29
CA PRO A 55 -8.90 -21.37 17.50
C PRO A 55 -10.01 -20.38 17.15
N CYS A 56 -9.97 -19.83 15.94
CA CYS A 56 -10.86 -18.77 15.47
C CYS A 56 -11.41 -19.09 14.08
N THR A 57 -12.57 -18.52 13.77
CA THR A 57 -13.19 -18.53 12.45
C THR A 57 -13.24 -17.09 11.91
N ALA A 58 -12.77 -16.92 10.69
CA ALA A 58 -12.95 -15.70 9.92
C ALA A 58 -14.24 -15.80 9.09
N TRP A 59 -15.07 -14.78 9.17
CA TRP A 59 -16.35 -14.64 8.46
C TRP A 59 -16.28 -13.43 7.54
N ARG A 60 -16.67 -13.63 6.29
CA ARG A 60 -16.74 -12.58 5.28
C ARG A 60 -18.15 -12.45 4.76
N PHE A 61 -18.63 -11.21 4.67
CA PHE A 61 -19.96 -10.84 4.19
C PHE A 61 -19.82 -9.87 3.03
N ASP A 62 -20.20 -10.29 1.83
CA ASP A 62 -20.13 -9.48 0.60
C ASP A 62 -21.49 -8.92 0.26
N PHE A 63 -21.55 -7.63 -0.06
CA PHE A 63 -22.74 -6.95 -0.54
C PHE A 63 -22.39 -5.79 -1.46
N ALA A 64 -23.38 -5.28 -2.18
CA ALA A 64 -23.20 -4.13 -3.05
C ALA A 64 -24.29 -3.08 -2.76
N VAL A 65 -23.88 -1.81 -2.81
CA VAL A 65 -24.76 -0.66 -2.61
C VAL A 65 -24.98 0.04 -3.95
N PRO A 66 -26.23 0.18 -4.44
CA PRO A 66 -26.52 0.96 -5.64
C PRO A 66 -26.15 2.43 -5.44
N GLN A 67 -25.29 2.97 -6.31
CA GLN A 67 -25.00 4.41 -6.29
C GLN A 67 -26.18 5.24 -6.76
N THR A 68 -26.51 6.29 -6.03
CA THR A 68 -27.55 7.27 -6.37
C THR A 68 -26.96 8.56 -6.96
N ALA A 69 -27.80 9.54 -7.25
CA ALA A 69 -27.35 10.86 -7.74
C ALA A 69 -26.58 11.66 -6.67
N GLY A 70 -26.78 11.36 -5.39
CA GLY A 70 -26.10 11.97 -4.27
C GLY A 70 -25.21 10.99 -3.52
N ARG A 71 -24.27 11.51 -2.71
CA ARG A 71 -23.47 10.73 -1.76
C ARG A 71 -24.40 10.09 -0.72
N GLN A 72 -24.10 8.85 -0.33
CA GLN A 72 -24.87 8.10 0.65
C GLN A 72 -23.99 7.73 1.85
N SER A 73 -24.58 7.67 3.05
CA SER A 73 -23.99 7.04 4.23
C SER A 73 -24.67 5.70 4.46
N ILE A 74 -23.91 4.65 4.58
CA ILE A 74 -24.37 3.29 4.87
C ILE A 74 -23.95 2.95 6.29
N GLU A 75 -24.89 2.46 7.07
CA GLU A 75 -24.66 2.02 8.44
C GLU A 75 -25.17 0.60 8.64
N GLY A 76 -24.43 -0.19 9.37
CA GLY A 76 -24.78 -1.55 9.71
C GLY A 76 -24.18 -1.97 11.05
N GLN A 77 -24.56 -3.17 11.47
CA GLN A 77 -24.07 -3.80 12.68
C GLN A 77 -23.77 -5.26 12.44
N ILE A 78 -22.73 -5.76 13.07
CA ILE A 78 -22.40 -7.18 13.14
C ILE A 78 -22.19 -7.58 14.60
N ASP A 79 -23.03 -8.47 15.11
CA ASP A 79 -23.08 -8.87 16.53
C ASP A 79 -23.08 -7.67 17.50
N GLY A 80 -23.84 -6.60 17.16
CA GLY A 80 -23.94 -5.39 17.98
C GLY A 80 -22.76 -4.40 17.81
N GLN A 81 -21.74 -4.73 17.03
CA GLN A 81 -20.69 -3.78 16.67
C GLN A 81 -21.07 -3.00 15.41
N SER A 82 -21.15 -1.68 15.54
CA SER A 82 -21.50 -0.79 14.43
C SER A 82 -20.34 -0.60 13.47
N PHE A 83 -20.65 -0.52 12.19
CA PHE A 83 -19.79 -0.05 11.12
C PHE A 83 -20.56 0.92 10.22
N GLY A 84 -19.84 1.75 9.47
CA GLY A 84 -20.49 2.65 8.53
C GLY A 84 -19.49 3.19 7.53
N PHE A 85 -19.94 3.55 6.33
CA PHE A 85 -19.07 4.07 5.27
C PHE A 85 -19.86 4.98 4.32
N SER A 86 -19.10 5.78 3.58
CA SER A 86 -19.63 6.66 2.54
C SER A 86 -19.57 5.97 1.18
N VAL A 87 -20.62 6.18 0.37
CA VAL A 87 -20.68 5.77 -1.03
C VAL A 87 -20.77 7.03 -1.89
N PRO A 88 -19.83 7.29 -2.80
CA PRO A 88 -19.86 8.49 -3.63
C PRO A 88 -21.05 8.48 -4.60
N ALA A 89 -21.45 9.66 -5.05
CA ALA A 89 -22.50 9.79 -6.06
C ALA A 89 -22.09 9.07 -7.36
N ARG A 90 -23.10 8.59 -8.10
CA ARG A 90 -22.86 7.91 -9.39
C ARG A 90 -22.06 8.80 -10.33
N GLY A 91 -20.95 8.26 -10.87
CA GLY A 91 -20.09 8.97 -11.81
C GLY A 91 -19.21 10.05 -11.20
N SER A 92 -19.24 10.25 -9.87
CA SER A 92 -18.32 11.17 -9.19
C SER A 92 -16.98 10.49 -8.86
N MET A 93 -15.96 11.30 -8.66
CA MET A 93 -14.66 10.88 -8.15
C MET A 93 -14.73 10.63 -6.63
N PRO A 94 -14.13 9.54 -6.11
CA PRO A 94 -14.14 9.27 -4.68
C PRO A 94 -13.17 10.17 -3.91
N SER A 95 -13.52 10.50 -2.67
CA SER A 95 -12.59 11.04 -1.67
C SER A 95 -11.84 9.90 -1.01
N MET A 96 -10.51 10.00 -0.88
CA MET A 96 -9.67 8.89 -0.41
C MET A 96 -8.69 9.35 0.67
N ALA A 97 -8.42 8.46 1.62
CA ALA A 97 -7.28 8.59 2.52
C ALA A 97 -6.23 7.52 2.16
N TYR A 98 -4.96 7.84 2.30
CA TYR A 98 -3.84 6.94 2.04
C TYR A 98 -2.92 6.88 3.26
N ALA A 99 -2.53 5.68 3.67
CA ALA A 99 -1.60 5.42 4.75
C ALA A 99 -0.73 4.20 4.45
N SER A 100 0.50 4.19 4.96
CA SER A 100 1.42 3.06 4.90
C SER A 100 2.24 2.97 6.19
N CYS A 101 2.99 1.89 6.36
CA CYS A 101 3.93 1.68 7.46
C CYS A 101 3.26 1.81 8.83
N ASN A 102 2.24 0.92 9.04
CA ASN A 102 1.40 0.84 10.24
C ASN A 102 2.03 -0.06 11.31
N GLY A 103 3.28 0.12 11.61
CA GLY A 103 3.98 -0.69 12.59
C GLY A 103 5.36 -0.17 12.88
N PHE A 104 6.17 -1.04 13.50
CA PHE A 104 7.55 -0.75 13.84
C PHE A 104 8.31 -2.04 14.10
N SER A 105 9.46 -2.23 13.48
CA SER A 105 10.28 -3.45 13.62
C SER A 105 10.93 -3.55 15.00
N ASP A 106 11.39 -2.44 15.59
CA ASP A 106 11.98 -2.43 16.92
C ASP A 106 10.91 -2.35 18.03
N LEU A 107 10.59 -3.51 18.61
CA LEU A 107 9.64 -3.61 19.74
C LEU A 107 10.04 -2.82 20.98
N ARG A 108 11.35 -2.52 21.20
CA ARG A 108 11.81 -1.74 22.34
C ARG A 108 11.56 -0.25 22.10
N ALA A 109 11.79 0.22 20.90
CA ALA A 109 11.47 1.59 20.51
C ALA A 109 9.95 1.82 20.48
N LEU A 110 9.18 0.85 19.98
CA LEU A 110 7.71 0.90 20.01
C LEU A 110 7.16 1.09 21.44
N LYS A 111 7.71 0.37 22.44
CA LYS A 111 7.30 0.51 23.86
C LYS A 111 7.61 1.89 24.44
N LYS A 112 8.52 2.65 23.87
CA LYS A 112 8.89 4.00 24.31
C LYS A 112 8.13 5.09 23.54
N MET A 113 7.46 4.73 22.45
CA MET A 113 6.73 5.69 21.63
C MET A 113 5.50 6.21 22.38
N THR A 114 5.37 7.52 22.45
CA THR A 114 4.20 8.19 23.00
C THR A 114 3.13 8.25 21.89
N GLU A 115 1.89 7.87 22.20
CA GLU A 115 0.74 7.95 21.27
C GLU A 115 1.02 7.37 19.87
N PRO A 116 1.35 6.07 19.76
CA PRO A 116 1.70 5.45 18.48
C PRO A 116 0.58 5.55 17.43
N HIS A 117 -0.67 5.65 17.85
CA HIS A 117 -1.84 5.70 16.98
C HIS A 117 -2.43 7.12 16.81
N ALA A 118 -1.74 8.20 17.24
CA ALA A 118 -2.24 9.58 17.17
C ALA A 118 -2.71 10.00 15.77
N LEU A 119 -1.99 9.57 14.71
CA LEU A 119 -2.38 9.89 13.34
C LEU A 119 -3.58 9.07 12.85
N TRP A 120 -3.76 7.84 13.31
CA TRP A 120 -5.00 7.08 13.08
C TRP A 120 -6.20 7.77 13.75
N ALA A 121 -6.04 8.23 14.99
CA ALA A 121 -7.06 9.02 15.67
C ALA A 121 -7.38 10.31 14.91
N ARG A 122 -6.37 11.03 14.41
CA ARG A 122 -6.55 12.25 13.60
C ARG A 122 -7.29 11.95 12.29
N LEU A 123 -6.89 10.90 11.57
CA LEU A 123 -7.59 10.46 10.36
C LEU A 123 -9.07 10.15 10.63
N GLY A 124 -9.36 9.44 11.73
CA GLY A 124 -10.73 9.14 12.16
C GLY A 124 -11.55 10.41 12.45
N ARG A 125 -10.97 11.40 13.15
CA ARG A 125 -11.66 12.68 13.42
C ARG A 125 -11.90 13.50 12.16
N LEU A 126 -10.96 13.53 11.20
CA LEU A 126 -11.17 14.17 9.90
C LEU A 126 -12.29 13.46 9.12
N HIS A 127 -12.28 12.13 9.09
CA HIS A 127 -13.30 11.33 8.41
C HIS A 127 -14.70 11.59 8.97
N THR A 128 -14.83 11.66 10.30
CA THR A 128 -16.10 11.88 10.99
C THR A 128 -16.48 13.35 11.13
N LEU A 129 -15.74 14.26 10.50
CA LEU A 129 -15.95 15.72 10.52
C LEU A 129 -15.85 16.36 11.91
N GLN A 130 -15.21 15.67 12.85
CA GLN A 130 -14.92 16.21 14.19
C GLN A 130 -13.78 17.22 14.16
N ASP A 131 -12.76 16.97 13.32
CA ASP A 131 -11.67 17.91 13.07
C ASP A 131 -11.99 18.76 11.83
N ARG A 132 -11.88 20.10 12.00
CA ARG A 132 -11.94 21.08 10.92
C ARG A 132 -10.71 21.96 11.02
N VAL A 133 -10.08 22.25 9.89
CA VAL A 133 -8.93 23.16 9.79
C VAL A 133 -9.40 24.40 9.06
N ASP A 134 -9.27 25.57 9.68
CA ASP A 134 -9.78 26.85 9.17
C ASP A 134 -11.26 26.81 8.75
N ASN A 135 -12.09 26.11 9.54
CA ASN A 135 -13.50 25.83 9.26
C ASN A 135 -13.77 24.93 8.04
N GLN A 136 -12.72 24.45 7.35
CA GLN A 136 -12.84 23.51 6.23
C GLN A 136 -12.95 22.07 6.73
N ALA A 137 -13.90 21.32 6.16
CA ALA A 137 -14.03 19.88 6.34
C ALA A 137 -13.22 19.13 5.28
N TYR A 138 -12.54 18.06 5.68
CA TYR A 138 -11.73 17.21 4.80
C TYR A 138 -12.31 15.81 4.56
N GLY A 139 -13.23 15.36 5.39
CA GLY A 139 -14.00 14.13 5.23
C GLY A 139 -15.42 14.37 4.71
N PRO A 140 -16.26 13.32 4.61
CA PRO A 140 -15.89 11.92 4.79
C PRO A 140 -15.08 11.37 3.60
N PHE A 141 -14.25 10.35 3.87
CA PHE A 141 -13.52 9.62 2.83
C PHE A 141 -14.31 8.38 2.41
N ASP A 142 -14.37 8.11 1.11
CA ASP A 142 -15.08 6.96 0.54
C ASP A 142 -14.23 5.69 0.57
N LEU A 143 -12.90 5.83 0.54
CA LEU A 143 -11.92 4.75 0.55
C LEU A 143 -10.74 5.04 1.47
N LEU A 144 -10.20 3.97 2.05
CA LEU A 144 -8.91 3.92 2.72
C LEU A 144 -7.93 3.12 1.88
N LEU A 145 -6.90 3.77 1.35
CA LEU A 145 -5.83 3.14 0.59
C LEU A 145 -4.67 2.82 1.53
N LEU A 146 -4.31 1.54 1.65
CA LEU A 146 -3.24 1.06 2.52
C LEU A 146 -2.07 0.56 1.66
N GLY A 147 -1.01 1.37 1.63
CA GLY A 147 0.08 1.31 0.66
C GLY A 147 1.29 0.48 1.08
N GLY A 148 1.07 -0.64 1.77
CA GLY A 148 2.13 -1.55 2.25
C GLY A 148 2.45 -1.38 3.73
N ASP A 149 3.14 -2.36 4.31
CA ASP A 149 3.58 -2.43 5.71
C ASP A 149 2.43 -2.26 6.71
N GLN A 150 1.37 -3.01 6.50
CA GLN A 150 0.21 -2.96 7.38
C GLN A 150 0.44 -3.72 8.69
N VAL A 151 1.43 -4.61 8.70
CA VAL A 151 2.00 -5.25 9.88
C VAL A 151 3.53 -5.32 9.73
N TYR A 152 4.24 -5.44 10.85
CA TYR A 152 5.70 -5.62 10.90
C TYR A 152 6.00 -6.99 11.46
N SER A 153 6.38 -7.92 10.59
CA SER A 153 6.58 -9.33 10.94
C SER A 153 7.98 -9.64 11.48
N ASP A 154 8.91 -8.68 11.44
CA ASP A 154 10.33 -8.86 11.79
C ASP A 154 10.55 -9.41 13.20
N ALA A 155 9.61 -9.14 14.11
CA ALA A 155 9.63 -9.69 15.45
C ALA A 155 9.61 -11.24 15.47
N MET A 156 9.25 -11.93 14.39
CA MET A 156 9.26 -13.39 14.31
C MET A 156 10.65 -13.96 14.54
N TRP A 157 11.70 -13.27 14.10
CA TRP A 157 13.10 -13.69 14.29
C TRP A 157 13.53 -13.76 15.75
N ALA A 158 12.81 -13.10 16.66
CA ALA A 158 13.04 -13.11 18.09
C ALA A 158 11.96 -13.84 18.90
N LEU A 159 10.76 -14.03 18.34
CA LEU A 159 9.59 -14.54 19.06
C LEU A 159 9.20 -15.97 18.68
N VAL A 160 9.62 -16.46 17.52
CA VAL A 160 9.34 -17.85 17.08
C VAL A 160 10.55 -18.72 17.40
N PRO A 161 10.48 -19.62 18.38
CA PRO A 161 11.65 -20.34 18.89
C PRO A 161 12.41 -21.10 17.80
N GLU A 162 11.68 -21.78 16.89
CA GLU A 162 12.28 -22.56 15.82
C GLU A 162 13.03 -21.68 14.81
N LEU A 163 12.61 -20.41 14.63
CA LEU A 163 13.31 -19.46 13.78
C LEU A 163 14.53 -18.87 14.49
N VAL A 164 14.45 -18.65 15.81
CA VAL A 164 15.62 -18.24 16.61
C VAL A 164 16.73 -19.28 16.47
N GLU A 165 16.42 -20.57 16.70
CA GLU A 165 17.38 -21.67 16.52
C GLU A 165 17.93 -21.72 15.10
N TRP A 166 17.09 -21.51 14.08
CA TRP A 166 17.50 -21.48 12.67
C TRP A 166 18.46 -20.32 12.38
N THR A 167 18.29 -19.14 12.95
CA THR A 167 19.19 -18.00 12.72
C THR A 167 20.59 -18.22 13.33
N GLU A 168 20.73 -19.09 14.31
CA GLU A 168 22.02 -19.44 14.93
C GLU A 168 22.83 -20.47 14.14
N MET A 169 22.23 -21.12 13.11
CA MET A 169 22.90 -22.11 12.27
C MET A 169 23.95 -21.44 11.35
N ASP A 170 24.98 -22.20 10.97
CA ASP A 170 25.89 -21.79 9.91
C ASP A 170 25.16 -21.63 8.57
N TRP A 171 25.79 -20.88 7.64
CA TRP A 171 25.18 -20.53 6.36
C TRP A 171 24.69 -21.74 5.55
N TYR A 172 25.54 -22.77 5.43
CA TYR A 172 25.19 -23.96 4.65
C TYR A 172 23.99 -24.67 5.26
N THR A 173 24.02 -24.94 6.56
CA THR A 173 22.94 -25.58 7.28
C THR A 173 21.64 -24.77 7.17
N ARG A 174 21.73 -23.46 7.35
CA ARG A 174 20.58 -22.53 7.28
C ARG A 174 19.88 -22.60 5.94
N THR A 175 20.63 -22.53 4.83
CA THR A 175 20.06 -22.54 3.47
C THR A 175 19.49 -23.90 3.04
N HIS A 176 19.83 -25.00 3.75
CA HIS A 176 19.38 -26.35 3.42
C HIS A 176 18.40 -26.95 4.44
N THR A 177 18.18 -26.29 5.58
CA THR A 177 17.24 -26.76 6.60
C THR A 177 15.81 -26.75 6.07
N ALA A 178 15.09 -27.87 6.25
CA ALA A 178 13.71 -27.98 5.85
C ALA A 178 12.78 -27.10 6.70
N PHE A 179 11.77 -26.50 6.09
CA PHE A 179 10.68 -25.85 6.81
C PHE A 179 9.75 -26.92 7.41
N THR A 180 9.90 -27.15 8.71
CA THR A 180 9.21 -28.24 9.41
C THR A 180 7.75 -27.92 9.68
N ALA A 181 6.94 -28.95 9.99
CA ALA A 181 5.55 -28.76 10.41
C ALA A 181 5.44 -27.92 11.71
N ALA A 182 6.42 -28.04 12.63
CA ALA A 182 6.48 -27.22 13.83
C ALA A 182 6.73 -25.74 13.48
N MET A 183 7.73 -25.45 12.63
CA MET A 183 7.96 -24.09 12.14
C MET A 183 6.70 -23.51 11.48
N GLN A 184 6.04 -24.28 10.60
CA GLN A 184 4.81 -23.85 9.95
C GLN A 184 3.73 -23.48 10.96
N ALA A 185 3.47 -24.30 11.95
CA ALA A 185 2.45 -24.06 12.96
C ALA A 185 2.76 -22.80 13.80
N SER A 186 4.02 -22.64 14.22
CA SER A 186 4.47 -21.48 14.99
C SER A 186 4.40 -20.19 14.18
N VAL A 187 4.83 -20.22 12.92
CA VAL A 187 4.77 -19.05 12.00
C VAL A 187 3.32 -18.69 11.66
N GLN A 188 2.43 -19.65 11.42
CA GLN A 188 0.99 -19.41 11.23
C GLN A 188 0.36 -18.74 12.47
N THR A 189 0.69 -19.25 13.65
CA THR A 189 0.24 -18.67 14.92
C THR A 189 0.72 -17.23 15.07
N PHE A 190 1.99 -16.97 14.73
CA PHE A 190 2.60 -15.65 14.81
C PHE A 190 1.87 -14.65 13.88
N PHE A 191 1.76 -14.96 12.57
CA PHE A 191 1.13 -14.03 11.62
C PHE A 191 -0.33 -13.76 11.95
N SER A 192 -1.11 -14.77 12.25
CA SER A 192 -2.53 -14.59 12.59
C SER A 192 -2.71 -13.72 13.84
N LYS A 193 -1.88 -13.96 14.86
CA LYS A 193 -1.88 -13.14 16.08
C LYS A 193 -1.43 -11.71 15.79
N LEU A 194 -0.42 -11.51 14.94
CA LEU A 194 0.11 -10.20 14.55
C LEU A 194 -0.98 -9.33 13.93
N TYR A 195 -1.73 -9.86 12.94
CA TYR A 195 -2.87 -9.14 12.32
C TYR A 195 -3.96 -8.83 13.33
N ILE A 196 -4.38 -9.81 14.14
CA ILE A 196 -5.43 -9.62 15.15
C ILE A 196 -5.02 -8.54 16.15
N ASP A 197 -3.83 -8.62 16.72
CA ASP A 197 -3.36 -7.69 17.74
C ASP A 197 -3.17 -6.27 17.18
N ARG A 198 -2.62 -6.15 15.97
CA ARG A 198 -2.34 -4.85 15.35
C ARG A 198 -3.61 -4.12 14.93
N TRP A 199 -4.54 -4.82 14.32
CA TRP A 199 -5.74 -4.21 13.75
C TRP A 199 -6.91 -4.10 14.74
N SER A 200 -6.81 -4.74 15.90
CA SER A 200 -7.75 -4.52 17.01
C SER A 200 -7.41 -3.29 17.86
N GLN A 201 -6.31 -2.58 17.56
CA GLN A 201 -6.01 -1.31 18.25
C GLN A 201 -7.15 -0.29 17.98
N PRO A 202 -7.64 0.42 19.01
CA PRO A 202 -8.91 1.16 18.92
C PRO A 202 -9.01 2.12 17.73
N ASP A 203 -7.97 2.93 17.48
CA ASP A 203 -8.00 3.94 16.42
C ASP A 203 -7.84 3.32 15.02
N VAL A 204 -7.04 2.24 14.89
CA VAL A 204 -6.92 1.46 13.66
C VAL A 204 -8.24 0.77 13.33
N ALA A 205 -8.83 0.07 14.31
CA ALA A 205 -10.11 -0.60 14.16
C ALA A 205 -11.24 0.40 13.82
N ALA A 206 -11.22 1.61 14.41
CA ALA A 206 -12.18 2.66 14.11
C ALA A 206 -12.09 3.12 12.64
N ALA A 207 -10.90 3.32 12.10
CA ALA A 207 -10.69 3.66 10.70
C ALA A 207 -11.14 2.52 9.77
N MET A 208 -10.75 1.28 10.05
CA MET A 208 -11.05 0.11 9.22
C MET A 208 -12.54 -0.29 9.18
N ARG A 209 -13.32 0.08 10.21
CA ARG A 209 -14.79 -0.13 10.23
C ARG A 209 -15.59 1.03 9.66
N SER A 210 -14.92 2.13 9.26
CA SER A 210 -15.59 3.34 8.76
C SER A 210 -15.24 3.68 7.31
N MET A 211 -14.24 3.05 6.73
CA MET A 211 -13.80 3.28 5.36
C MET A 211 -13.48 1.95 4.68
N PRO A 212 -14.15 1.57 3.57
CA PRO A 212 -13.75 0.40 2.80
C PRO A 212 -12.32 0.55 2.30
N ALA A 213 -11.48 -0.44 2.60
CA ALA A 213 -10.06 -0.37 2.30
C ALA A 213 -9.71 -1.03 0.96
N VAL A 214 -8.68 -0.51 0.31
CA VAL A 214 -7.90 -1.18 -0.73
C VAL A 214 -6.49 -1.33 -0.20
N MET A 215 -6.00 -2.56 -0.13
CA MET A 215 -4.74 -2.87 0.51
C MET A 215 -3.76 -3.53 -0.45
N MET A 216 -2.50 -3.21 -0.27
CA MET A 216 -1.36 -3.93 -0.82
C MET A 216 -0.37 -4.23 0.30
N TRP A 217 0.47 -5.22 0.11
CA TRP A 217 1.54 -5.53 1.04
C TRP A 217 2.89 -4.95 0.59
N ASP A 218 3.83 -4.88 1.54
CA ASP A 218 5.23 -4.62 1.26
C ASP A 218 6.11 -5.60 2.05
N ASP A 219 7.41 -5.37 2.15
CA ASP A 219 8.34 -6.37 2.69
C ASP A 219 8.08 -6.68 4.16
N HIS A 220 7.84 -5.70 5.02
CA HIS A 220 7.55 -5.94 6.43
C HIS A 220 6.26 -6.75 6.70
N ASP A 221 5.30 -6.75 5.79
CA ASP A 221 4.15 -7.66 5.83
C ASP A 221 4.58 -9.14 5.68
N LEU A 222 5.83 -9.36 5.24
CA LEU A 222 6.49 -10.65 4.98
C LEU A 222 7.72 -10.82 5.87
N MET A 223 8.76 -10.05 5.60
CA MET A 223 10.00 -9.81 6.34
C MET A 223 10.79 -8.69 5.66
N ASP A 224 11.42 -7.85 6.44
CA ASP A 224 12.28 -6.75 6.02
C ASP A 224 13.22 -7.15 4.86
N GLY A 225 13.23 -6.37 3.78
CA GLY A 225 14.07 -6.60 2.60
C GLY A 225 13.71 -7.81 1.74
N TRP A 226 12.47 -8.34 1.79
CA TRP A 226 12.05 -9.47 0.95
C TRP A 226 12.27 -9.19 -0.54
N GLY A 227 13.07 -10.06 -1.18
CA GLY A 227 13.48 -9.97 -2.58
C GLY A 227 14.87 -9.40 -2.79
N SER A 228 15.52 -8.86 -1.75
CA SER A 228 16.88 -8.29 -1.80
C SER A 228 17.95 -9.21 -1.18
N TYR A 229 17.55 -10.33 -0.60
CA TYR A 229 18.46 -11.32 -0.03
C TYR A 229 19.27 -12.08 -1.08
N PRO A 230 20.44 -12.66 -0.71
CA PRO A 230 21.15 -13.59 -1.59
C PRO A 230 20.23 -14.74 -2.07
N ALA A 231 20.38 -15.13 -3.33
CA ALA A 231 19.47 -16.08 -3.97
C ALA A 231 19.36 -17.43 -3.23
N ASP A 232 20.46 -17.98 -2.69
CA ASP A 232 20.48 -19.23 -1.94
C ASP A 232 19.70 -19.13 -0.62
N LEU A 233 19.71 -17.98 0.05
CA LEU A 233 18.91 -17.72 1.23
C LEU A 233 17.43 -17.51 0.86
N HIS A 234 17.18 -16.68 -0.16
CA HIS A 234 15.83 -16.42 -0.66
C HIS A 234 15.10 -17.71 -1.05
N GLU A 235 15.77 -18.60 -1.79
CA GLU A 235 15.23 -19.88 -2.24
C GLU A 235 15.28 -20.99 -1.16
N SER A 236 15.81 -20.69 0.05
CA SER A 236 15.87 -21.67 1.13
C SER A 236 14.49 -22.17 1.54
N PRO A 237 14.36 -23.45 1.97
CA PRO A 237 13.04 -23.99 2.34
C PRO A 237 12.35 -23.22 3.45
N VAL A 238 13.12 -22.63 4.39
CA VAL A 238 12.58 -21.84 5.51
C VAL A 238 12.04 -20.50 5.00
N PHE A 239 12.79 -19.74 4.21
CA PHE A 239 12.31 -18.47 3.63
C PHE A 239 11.07 -18.68 2.77
N GLN A 240 11.09 -19.66 1.86
CA GLN A 240 9.93 -20.00 1.05
C GLN A 240 8.76 -20.53 1.88
N GLY A 241 9.05 -21.16 3.02
CA GLY A 241 8.03 -21.58 3.98
C GLY A 241 7.33 -20.41 4.66
N ILE A 242 8.11 -19.45 5.15
CA ILE A 242 7.60 -18.19 5.74
C ILE A 242 6.79 -17.42 4.69
N PHE A 243 7.33 -17.27 3.47
CA PHE A 243 6.62 -16.61 2.37
C PHE A 243 5.21 -17.19 2.14
N ARG A 244 5.08 -18.52 2.06
CA ARG A 244 3.76 -19.16 1.88
C ARG A 244 2.80 -18.85 3.03
N VAL A 245 3.29 -18.82 4.27
CA VAL A 245 2.46 -18.51 5.44
C VAL A 245 2.06 -17.06 5.48
N ALA A 246 3.01 -16.14 5.24
CA ALA A 246 2.75 -14.70 5.18
C ALA A 246 1.76 -14.35 4.05
N LYS A 247 1.95 -14.94 2.85
CA LYS A 247 1.04 -14.76 1.72
C LYS A 247 -0.38 -15.22 2.07
N ALA A 248 -0.54 -16.36 2.72
CA ALA A 248 -1.86 -16.86 3.15
C ALA A 248 -2.51 -15.91 4.19
N ALA A 249 -1.72 -15.32 5.09
CA ALA A 249 -2.21 -14.31 6.04
C ALA A 249 -2.60 -13.00 5.32
N PHE A 250 -1.78 -12.51 4.41
CA PHE A 250 -2.10 -11.36 3.55
C PHE A 250 -3.38 -11.59 2.75
N GLU A 251 -3.51 -12.75 2.10
CA GLU A 251 -4.71 -13.13 1.35
C GLU A 251 -5.97 -13.14 2.24
N LEU A 252 -5.86 -13.66 3.47
CA LEU A 252 -6.98 -13.71 4.40
C LEU A 252 -7.34 -12.31 4.94
N PHE A 253 -6.37 -11.59 5.49
CA PHE A 253 -6.65 -10.36 6.25
C PHE A 253 -6.70 -9.13 5.35
N GLN A 254 -5.73 -8.93 4.46
CA GLN A 254 -5.68 -7.75 3.61
C GLN A 254 -6.53 -7.87 2.34
N ARG A 255 -6.60 -9.06 1.74
CA ARG A 255 -7.38 -9.29 0.52
C ARG A 255 -8.76 -9.90 0.78
N GLN A 256 -9.02 -10.35 2.00
CA GLN A 256 -10.24 -11.05 2.42
C GLN A 256 -10.60 -12.21 1.47
N MET A 257 -9.58 -12.92 0.96
CA MET A 257 -9.77 -14.05 0.04
C MET A 257 -10.11 -15.31 0.82
N MET A 258 -11.22 -15.95 0.46
CA MET A 258 -11.69 -17.18 1.07
C MET A 258 -12.05 -18.18 -0.05
N GLY A 259 -11.02 -18.74 -0.69
CA GLY A 259 -11.19 -19.75 -1.74
C GLY A 259 -11.40 -19.22 -3.16
N ALA A 260 -11.50 -17.90 -3.33
CA ALA A 260 -11.57 -17.24 -4.64
C ALA A 260 -10.71 -15.97 -4.65
N PRO A 261 -10.15 -15.56 -5.80
CA PRO A 261 -9.46 -14.27 -5.93
C PRO A 261 -10.37 -13.09 -5.55
N ALA A 262 -9.76 -12.02 -5.03
CA ALA A 262 -10.50 -10.77 -4.78
C ALA A 262 -11.03 -10.22 -6.12
N PRO A 263 -12.27 -9.69 -6.19
CA PRO A 263 -12.96 -9.37 -7.45
C PRO A 263 -12.24 -8.39 -8.38
N ALA A 264 -11.37 -7.53 -7.85
CA ALA A 264 -10.59 -6.56 -8.63
C ALA A 264 -9.20 -7.06 -9.02
N THR A 265 -8.81 -8.27 -8.61
CA THR A 265 -7.55 -8.89 -9.05
C THR A 265 -7.56 -9.08 -10.57
N LEU A 266 -6.51 -8.64 -11.25
CA LEU A 266 -6.41 -8.78 -12.70
C LEU A 266 -6.24 -10.27 -13.07
N PRO A 267 -6.79 -10.70 -14.22
CA PRO A 267 -6.72 -12.09 -14.63
C PRO A 267 -5.31 -12.50 -15.08
N ASP A 268 -5.09 -13.79 -15.20
CA ASP A 268 -3.91 -14.43 -15.83
C ASP A 268 -2.56 -14.00 -15.26
N GLN A 269 -2.50 -13.76 -13.95
CA GLN A 269 -1.26 -13.42 -13.23
C GLN A 269 -1.13 -14.22 -11.92
N PRO A 270 0.09 -14.54 -11.47
CA PRO A 270 0.31 -15.27 -10.22
C PRO A 270 0.26 -14.37 -8.97
N GLY A 271 0.36 -13.05 -9.13
CA GLY A 271 0.32 -12.06 -8.05
C GLY A 271 -1.09 -11.53 -7.76
N HIS A 272 -1.14 -10.41 -7.04
CA HIS A 272 -2.38 -9.77 -6.59
C HIS A 272 -2.58 -8.36 -7.18
N THR A 273 -1.90 -8.04 -8.29
CA THR A 273 -2.10 -6.77 -8.99
C THR A 273 -3.58 -6.58 -9.31
N SER A 274 -4.13 -5.42 -8.98
CA SER A 274 -5.57 -5.16 -9.01
C SER A 274 -5.89 -3.85 -9.69
N GLY A 275 -7.04 -3.79 -10.37
CA GLY A 275 -7.50 -2.61 -11.08
C GLY A 275 -8.93 -2.24 -10.71
N TYR A 276 -9.15 -0.98 -10.35
CA TYR A 276 -10.45 -0.45 -9.95
C TYR A 276 -10.82 0.74 -10.85
N ARG A 277 -12.07 0.79 -11.30
CA ARG A 277 -12.64 1.95 -11.96
C ARG A 277 -13.76 2.53 -11.11
N MET A 278 -13.70 3.83 -10.82
CA MET A 278 -14.63 4.56 -9.97
C MET A 278 -15.01 5.87 -10.65
N GLY A 279 -16.01 5.83 -11.52
CA GLY A 279 -16.35 6.97 -12.36
C GLY A 279 -15.13 7.45 -13.17
N PRO A 280 -14.77 8.75 -13.10
CA PRO A 280 -13.60 9.29 -13.80
C PRO A 280 -12.25 8.95 -13.18
N ALA A 281 -12.20 8.27 -12.03
CA ALA A 281 -10.97 7.86 -11.36
C ALA A 281 -10.68 6.38 -11.58
N GLY A 282 -9.44 6.05 -11.97
CA GLY A 282 -8.88 4.71 -12.00
C GLY A 282 -7.88 4.52 -10.86
N LEU A 283 -7.78 3.30 -10.34
CA LEU A 283 -6.78 2.91 -9.37
C LEU A 283 -6.16 1.57 -9.79
N LEU A 284 -4.87 1.58 -10.05
CA LEU A 284 -4.05 0.39 -10.30
C LEU A 284 -3.20 0.13 -9.06
N VAL A 285 -3.27 -1.07 -8.51
CA VAL A 285 -2.49 -1.50 -7.35
C VAL A 285 -1.50 -2.56 -7.80
N LEU A 286 -0.21 -2.26 -7.76
CA LEU A 286 0.85 -3.17 -8.20
C LEU A 286 1.27 -4.08 -7.07
N ASP A 287 1.32 -5.39 -7.31
CA ASP A 287 1.86 -6.35 -6.35
C ASP A 287 3.36 -6.53 -6.59
N LEU A 288 4.17 -5.84 -5.80
CA LEU A 288 5.63 -5.79 -5.97
C LEU A 288 6.37 -6.86 -5.15
N ARG A 289 5.66 -7.72 -4.40
CA ARG A 289 6.29 -8.67 -3.47
C ARG A 289 6.02 -10.15 -3.79
N SER A 290 4.85 -10.49 -4.38
CA SER A 290 4.50 -11.90 -4.65
C SER A 290 5.46 -12.61 -5.58
N GLU A 291 6.03 -11.90 -6.54
CA GLU A 291 6.85 -12.47 -7.61
C GLU A 291 8.28 -11.94 -7.62
N ARG A 292 8.63 -11.17 -6.59
CA ARG A 292 9.96 -10.55 -6.49
C ARG A 292 11.03 -11.62 -6.31
N ARG A 293 12.08 -11.52 -7.11
CA ARG A 293 13.23 -12.42 -7.08
C ARG A 293 14.53 -11.63 -7.00
N PRO A 294 15.46 -12.03 -6.09
CA PRO A 294 16.77 -11.43 -6.02
C PRO A 294 17.60 -11.80 -7.25
N ARG A 295 18.67 -11.06 -7.46
CA ARG A 295 19.67 -11.38 -8.47
C ARG A 295 20.24 -12.78 -8.19
N ALA A 296 20.20 -13.67 -9.18
CA ALA A 296 20.91 -14.93 -9.12
C ALA A 296 22.41 -14.65 -8.89
N GLY A 297 22.95 -15.19 -7.79
CA GLY A 297 24.37 -15.06 -7.49
C GLY A 297 25.23 -15.60 -8.64
N ALA A 298 26.45 -15.11 -8.78
CA ALA A 298 27.37 -15.56 -9.80
C ALA A 298 27.49 -17.08 -9.75
N VAL A 299 27.01 -17.74 -10.81
CA VAL A 299 27.11 -19.17 -11.08
C VAL A 299 26.32 -20.04 -10.09
N ALA A 300 25.09 -20.38 -10.45
CA ALA A 300 24.57 -21.68 -10.02
C ALA A 300 25.57 -22.74 -10.50
N ALA A 301 26.14 -23.52 -9.59
CA ALA A 301 27.14 -24.55 -9.87
C ALA A 301 26.70 -25.65 -10.86
N THR A 302 25.51 -25.53 -11.42
CA THR A 302 24.81 -26.46 -12.32
C THR A 302 24.66 -25.98 -13.76
N GLY A 303 25.26 -24.82 -14.16
CA GLY A 303 25.23 -24.36 -15.57
C GLY A 303 23.85 -23.93 -16.08
N GLY A 304 22.90 -23.61 -15.21
CA GLY A 304 21.59 -23.04 -15.57
C GLY A 304 21.71 -21.60 -16.06
N VAL A 305 20.74 -21.17 -16.87
CA VAL A 305 20.59 -19.76 -17.25
C VAL A 305 20.35 -18.95 -15.99
N LEU A 306 21.18 -17.89 -15.76
CA LEU A 306 20.97 -16.95 -14.67
C LEU A 306 19.63 -16.29 -14.87
N GLU A 307 18.66 -16.54 -13.97
CA GLU A 307 17.42 -15.76 -13.95
C GLU A 307 17.73 -14.31 -13.58
N ALA A 308 17.20 -13.37 -14.34
CA ALA A 308 17.34 -11.96 -14.05
C ALA A 308 16.56 -11.61 -12.77
N GLU A 309 17.10 -10.69 -11.99
CA GLU A 309 16.34 -10.04 -10.92
C GLU A 309 15.05 -9.44 -11.49
N GLN A 310 13.94 -9.63 -10.79
CA GLN A 310 12.65 -9.10 -11.23
C GLN A 310 11.82 -8.62 -10.03
N ILE A 311 10.99 -7.61 -10.27
CA ILE A 311 9.97 -7.13 -9.33
C ILE A 311 8.64 -7.87 -9.58
N MET A 312 8.20 -7.89 -10.82
CA MET A 312 6.98 -8.60 -11.25
C MET A 312 7.27 -9.43 -12.49
N SER A 313 6.56 -10.55 -12.65
CA SER A 313 6.67 -11.36 -13.85
C SER A 313 6.14 -10.62 -15.09
N GLU A 314 6.56 -11.06 -16.26
CA GLU A 314 6.08 -10.54 -17.56
C GLU A 314 4.56 -10.72 -17.72
N THR A 315 3.98 -11.78 -17.12
CA THR A 315 2.53 -12.01 -17.11
C THR A 315 1.81 -10.97 -16.27
N SER A 316 2.30 -10.64 -15.10
CA SER A 316 1.71 -9.60 -14.23
C SER A 316 1.85 -8.21 -14.84
N TRP A 317 2.98 -7.89 -15.44
CA TRP A 317 3.14 -6.64 -16.21
C TRP A 317 2.16 -6.56 -17.38
N ARG A 318 2.01 -7.65 -18.12
CA ARG A 318 1.04 -7.71 -19.24
C ARG A 318 -0.38 -7.49 -18.76
N ALA A 319 -0.80 -8.12 -17.67
CA ALA A 319 -2.12 -7.93 -17.08
C ALA A 319 -2.36 -6.46 -16.69
N ALA A 320 -1.38 -5.82 -16.04
CA ALA A 320 -1.45 -4.41 -15.66
C ALA A 320 -1.59 -3.49 -16.89
N TYR A 321 -0.78 -3.70 -17.92
CA TYR A 321 -0.82 -2.89 -19.13
C TYR A 321 -2.09 -3.11 -19.97
N GLN A 322 -2.56 -4.35 -20.07
CA GLN A 322 -3.85 -4.65 -20.72
C GLN A 322 -5.02 -3.99 -20.00
N TRP A 323 -4.99 -3.95 -18.66
CA TRP A 323 -6.00 -3.23 -17.91
C TRP A 323 -5.94 -1.73 -18.20
N LEU A 324 -4.76 -1.11 -18.23
CA LEU A 324 -4.58 0.29 -18.58
C LEU A 324 -5.13 0.60 -19.99
N ASP A 325 -4.78 -0.22 -20.97
CA ASP A 325 -5.24 -0.06 -22.37
C ASP A 325 -6.77 -0.17 -22.47
N ALA A 326 -7.36 -1.12 -21.74
CA ALA A 326 -8.81 -1.28 -21.69
C ALA A 326 -9.50 -0.05 -21.07
N GLN A 327 -8.94 0.53 -19.99
CA GLN A 327 -9.48 1.75 -19.39
C GLN A 327 -9.35 2.97 -20.32
N GLN A 328 -8.24 3.07 -21.08
CA GLN A 328 -8.03 4.12 -22.06
C GLN A 328 -9.04 4.01 -23.21
N THR A 329 -9.26 2.79 -23.70
CA THR A 329 -10.24 2.52 -24.77
C THR A 329 -11.67 2.82 -24.33
N ALA A 330 -12.02 2.54 -23.07
CA ALA A 330 -13.34 2.86 -22.52
C ALA A 330 -13.58 4.37 -22.40
N GLY A 331 -12.50 5.19 -22.37
CA GLY A 331 -12.58 6.65 -22.22
C GLY A 331 -12.99 7.12 -20.82
N ASP A 332 -13.22 8.40 -20.65
CA ASP A 332 -13.71 9.08 -19.45
C ASP A 332 -12.78 9.06 -18.22
N MET A 333 -11.63 8.37 -18.25
CA MET A 333 -10.71 8.37 -17.14
C MET A 333 -9.92 9.68 -17.08
N LYS A 334 -10.23 10.52 -16.09
CA LYS A 334 -9.56 11.82 -15.86
C LYS A 334 -8.34 11.69 -14.96
N HIS A 335 -8.38 10.78 -14.00
CA HIS A 335 -7.30 10.52 -13.06
C HIS A 335 -6.99 9.03 -12.99
N LEU A 336 -5.73 8.69 -13.05
CA LEU A 336 -5.19 7.37 -12.80
C LEU A 336 -4.28 7.43 -11.59
N PHE A 337 -4.69 6.83 -10.49
CA PHE A 337 -3.82 6.59 -9.34
C PHE A 337 -3.16 5.23 -9.49
N VAL A 338 -1.86 5.16 -9.20
CA VAL A 338 -1.09 3.92 -9.21
C VAL A 338 -0.45 3.75 -7.84
N MET A 339 -0.86 2.74 -7.10
CA MET A 339 -0.21 2.36 -5.86
C MET A 339 0.99 1.48 -6.17
N SER A 340 2.14 1.96 -5.74
CA SER A 340 3.42 1.26 -5.74
C SER A 340 3.95 1.36 -4.30
N SER A 341 4.14 0.23 -3.61
CA SER A 341 4.59 0.29 -2.21
C SER A 341 5.88 1.11 -2.10
N ILE A 342 6.81 0.90 -3.02
CA ILE A 342 8.09 1.61 -3.12
C ILE A 342 7.97 2.85 -4.04
N PRO A 343 8.58 4.01 -3.69
CA PRO A 343 8.57 5.19 -4.55
C PRO A 343 9.26 4.97 -5.91
N VAL A 344 8.57 5.33 -7.00
CA VAL A 344 9.14 5.29 -8.37
C VAL A 344 10.11 6.45 -8.59
N VAL A 345 9.86 7.61 -7.98
CA VAL A 345 10.77 8.77 -7.93
C VAL A 345 11.25 8.94 -6.51
N HIS A 346 12.55 8.76 -6.32
CA HIS A 346 13.25 8.87 -5.04
C HIS A 346 14.69 9.34 -5.29
N PRO A 347 15.43 9.85 -4.29
CA PRO A 347 16.84 10.20 -4.46
C PRO A 347 17.65 9.10 -5.12
N SER A 348 18.56 9.48 -6.02
CA SER A 348 19.34 8.54 -6.82
C SER A 348 20.22 7.64 -5.95
N PHE A 349 20.14 6.32 -6.15
CA PHE A 349 20.99 5.33 -5.49
C PHE A 349 22.49 5.66 -5.62
N ALA A 350 22.95 6.06 -6.82
CA ALA A 350 24.35 6.42 -7.04
C ALA A 350 24.81 7.64 -6.22
N THR A 351 23.91 8.54 -5.89
CA THR A 351 24.19 9.69 -5.01
C THR A 351 24.27 9.24 -3.56
N LEU A 352 23.36 8.37 -3.14
CA LEU A 352 23.30 7.84 -1.79
C LEU A 352 24.46 6.87 -1.49
N GLU A 353 24.82 5.99 -2.42
CA GLU A 353 25.96 5.07 -2.29
C GLU A 353 27.29 5.81 -2.09
N LYS A 354 27.50 6.92 -2.82
CA LYS A 354 28.67 7.77 -2.60
C LYS A 354 28.70 8.40 -1.20
N MET A 355 27.54 8.70 -0.65
CA MET A 355 27.40 9.29 0.68
C MET A 355 27.55 8.23 1.78
N LEU A 356 26.99 7.03 1.60
CA LEU A 356 27.10 5.89 2.53
C LEU A 356 28.56 5.43 2.70
N GLY A 357 29.37 5.45 1.63
CA GLY A 357 30.80 5.14 1.70
C GLY A 357 31.61 6.04 2.62
N VAL A 358 31.06 7.18 3.04
CA VAL A 358 31.72 8.16 3.94
C VAL A 358 31.25 8.01 5.40
N PHE A 359 30.08 7.38 5.66
CA PHE A 359 29.48 7.30 6.99
C PHE A 359 29.17 5.85 7.40
N PRO A 360 30.06 5.18 8.14
CA PRO A 360 29.79 3.87 8.73
C PRO A 360 28.63 3.98 9.75
N GLY A 361 27.59 3.17 9.61
CA GLY A 361 26.43 3.13 10.52
C GLY A 361 25.08 3.34 9.86
N LEU A 362 25.05 3.57 8.54
CA LEU A 362 23.82 3.64 7.75
C LEU A 362 23.57 2.35 6.94
N GLN A 363 24.07 1.20 7.43
CA GLN A 363 23.96 -0.09 6.72
C GLN A 363 22.52 -0.55 6.52
N THR A 364 21.62 -0.28 7.48
CA THR A 364 20.20 -0.54 7.33
C THR A 364 19.58 0.26 6.18
N LEU A 365 20.02 1.50 5.98
CA LEU A 365 19.59 2.35 4.86
C LEU A 365 20.11 1.83 3.51
N GLU A 366 21.24 1.10 3.47
CA GLU A 366 21.78 0.52 2.24
C GLU A 366 20.91 -0.64 1.72
N ASP A 367 20.39 -1.47 2.61
CA ASP A 367 19.52 -2.60 2.25
C ASP A 367 18.18 -2.08 1.73
N ASP A 368 17.55 -1.11 2.40
CA ASP A 368 16.35 -0.42 1.93
C ASP A 368 16.54 0.20 0.53
N LEU A 369 17.69 0.83 0.29
CA LEU A 369 18.00 1.46 -1.00
C LEU A 369 18.18 0.46 -2.15
N ARG A 370 18.63 -0.76 -1.89
CA ARG A 370 18.74 -1.82 -2.89
C ARG A 370 17.38 -2.35 -3.32
N ASP A 371 16.39 -2.22 -2.46
CA ASP A 371 15.03 -2.62 -2.69
C ASP A 371 14.28 -1.69 -3.65
N HIS A 372 14.76 -0.47 -3.86
CA HIS A 372 14.06 0.58 -4.61
C HIS A 372 14.13 0.41 -6.14
N TRP A 373 13.15 1.02 -6.83
CA TRP A 373 13.09 1.13 -8.29
C TRP A 373 14.35 1.74 -8.93
N ASN A 374 15.09 2.55 -8.20
CA ASN A 374 16.32 3.20 -8.66
C ASN A 374 17.53 2.28 -8.63
N SER A 375 17.46 1.10 -8.03
CA SER A 375 18.55 0.16 -8.03
C SER A 375 18.84 -0.34 -9.46
N PRO A 376 20.09 -0.61 -9.83
CA PRO A 376 20.47 -0.98 -11.19
C PRO A 376 19.65 -2.13 -11.80
N PRO A 377 19.33 -3.21 -11.06
CA PRO A 377 18.58 -4.33 -11.62
C PRO A 377 17.12 -3.99 -11.94
N HIS A 378 16.51 -3.05 -11.24
CA HIS A 378 15.08 -2.70 -11.42
C HIS A 378 14.83 -1.60 -12.46
N LYS A 379 15.88 -0.96 -12.98
CA LYS A 379 15.76 0.18 -13.92
C LYS A 379 14.96 -0.16 -15.18
N ALA A 380 15.10 -1.37 -15.71
CA ALA A 380 14.39 -1.77 -16.93
C ALA A 380 12.87 -1.88 -16.71
N GLU A 381 12.44 -2.46 -15.58
CA GLU A 381 11.03 -2.55 -15.24
C GLU A 381 10.45 -1.18 -14.90
N ARG A 382 11.18 -0.37 -14.13
CA ARG A 382 10.84 1.03 -13.83
C ARG A 382 10.62 1.83 -15.11
N LEU A 383 11.52 1.72 -16.07
CA LEU A 383 11.45 2.44 -17.34
C LEU A 383 10.22 2.03 -18.15
N ARG A 384 9.95 0.73 -18.25
CA ARG A 384 8.74 0.21 -18.92
C ARG A 384 7.47 0.75 -18.26
N LEU A 385 7.38 0.71 -16.93
CA LEU A 385 6.25 1.27 -16.19
C LEU A 385 6.06 2.76 -16.54
N ILE A 386 7.10 3.57 -16.45
CA ILE A 386 7.04 5.01 -16.73
C ILE A 386 6.57 5.28 -18.16
N HIS A 387 7.07 4.54 -19.16
CA HIS A 387 6.62 4.70 -20.54
C HIS A 387 5.13 4.40 -20.72
N HIS A 388 4.60 3.33 -20.13
CA HIS A 388 3.16 3.03 -20.18
C HIS A 388 2.33 4.10 -19.47
N LEU A 389 2.81 4.64 -18.35
CA LEU A 389 2.13 5.72 -17.63
C LEU A 389 2.15 7.05 -18.40
N LEU A 390 3.23 7.35 -19.13
CA LEU A 390 3.28 8.51 -20.03
C LEU A 390 2.31 8.36 -21.21
N VAL A 391 2.13 7.15 -21.73
CA VAL A 391 1.09 6.87 -22.75
C VAL A 391 -0.30 7.11 -22.16
N ALA A 392 -0.59 6.62 -20.97
CA ALA A 392 -1.86 6.86 -20.29
C ALA A 392 -2.11 8.37 -20.08
N SER A 393 -1.06 9.12 -19.72
CA SER A 393 -1.13 10.58 -19.57
C SER A 393 -1.39 11.28 -20.91
N ALA A 394 -0.71 10.85 -21.98
CA ALA A 394 -0.93 11.39 -23.34
C ALA A 394 -2.37 11.15 -23.85
N ASN A 395 -3.02 10.08 -23.36
CA ASN A 395 -4.42 9.76 -23.67
C ASN A 395 -5.43 10.47 -22.73
N GLY A 396 -5.01 11.48 -21.99
CA GLY A 396 -5.89 12.37 -21.22
C GLY A 396 -6.11 11.99 -19.76
N SER A 397 -5.38 11.01 -19.22
CA SER A 397 -5.47 10.65 -17.80
C SER A 397 -4.33 11.25 -16.99
N ARG A 398 -4.63 12.11 -16.01
CA ARG A 398 -3.63 12.57 -15.05
C ARG A 398 -3.12 11.41 -14.20
N VAL A 399 -1.88 11.00 -14.42
CA VAL A 399 -1.25 9.94 -13.64
C VAL A 399 -0.67 10.49 -12.34
N THR A 400 -0.96 9.79 -11.24
CA THR A 400 -0.42 10.07 -9.90
C THR A 400 -0.02 8.75 -9.23
N LEU A 401 1.26 8.62 -8.92
CA LEU A 401 1.82 7.51 -8.16
C LEU A 401 1.63 7.78 -6.66
N LEU A 402 1.22 6.77 -5.90
CA LEU A 402 1.10 6.79 -4.44
C LEU A 402 2.04 5.74 -3.87
N SER A 403 2.91 6.13 -2.94
CA SER A 403 3.91 5.23 -2.37
C SER A 403 4.13 5.44 -0.88
N GLY A 404 4.60 4.38 -0.22
CA GLY A 404 4.97 4.32 1.19
C GLY A 404 6.47 4.10 1.40
N ASP A 405 6.83 3.11 2.21
CA ASP A 405 8.13 2.50 2.45
C ASP A 405 9.14 3.41 3.20
N VAL A 406 9.49 4.54 2.68
CA VAL A 406 10.64 5.39 3.06
C VAL A 406 10.48 6.25 4.32
N HIS A 407 9.39 6.11 5.06
CA HIS A 407 9.12 6.77 6.35
C HIS A 407 9.22 8.30 6.36
N VAL A 408 8.94 8.93 5.21
CA VAL A 408 8.87 10.38 5.02
C VAL A 408 7.69 10.75 4.13
N ALA A 409 7.25 12.02 4.16
CA ALA A 409 6.45 12.57 3.08
C ALA A 409 7.36 13.20 2.03
N ALA A 410 7.05 13.02 0.75
CA ALA A 410 7.82 13.60 -0.36
C ALA A 410 6.95 13.84 -1.60
N LEU A 411 7.36 14.82 -2.40
CA LEU A 411 6.73 15.17 -3.66
C LEU A 411 7.74 15.01 -4.80
N GLY A 412 7.52 14.01 -5.65
CA GLY A 412 8.29 13.79 -6.87
C GLY A 412 7.47 14.09 -8.13
N VAL A 413 8.16 14.36 -9.21
CA VAL A 413 7.55 14.56 -10.53
C VAL A 413 8.42 13.89 -11.58
N ILE A 414 7.78 13.15 -12.48
CA ILE A 414 8.42 12.69 -13.71
C ILE A 414 8.00 13.65 -14.81
N GLU A 415 8.98 14.17 -15.56
CA GLU A 415 8.75 15.06 -16.69
C GLU A 415 9.34 14.44 -17.97
N SER A 416 8.61 14.62 -19.08
CA SER A 416 9.03 14.15 -20.41
C SER A 416 9.10 15.32 -21.39
N ASP A 417 10.13 15.35 -22.23
CA ASP A 417 10.31 16.37 -23.29
C ASP A 417 9.57 16.03 -24.59
N ARG A 418 8.72 15.00 -24.61
CA ARG A 418 7.94 14.56 -25.78
C ARG A 418 7.15 15.72 -26.37
N SER A 419 7.45 16.06 -27.62
CA SER A 419 6.79 17.17 -28.31
C SER A 419 5.41 16.82 -28.88
N ASP A 420 5.08 15.52 -28.97
CA ASP A 420 3.82 14.97 -29.50
C ASP A 420 2.68 14.96 -28.47
N ALA A 421 2.94 15.30 -27.21
CA ALA A 421 1.96 15.35 -26.14
C ALA A 421 1.74 16.80 -25.64
N SER A 422 0.53 17.09 -25.09
CA SER A 422 0.27 18.39 -24.46
C SER A 422 1.19 18.59 -23.24
N PRO A 423 1.51 19.82 -22.84
CA PRO A 423 2.36 20.07 -21.68
C PRO A 423 1.86 19.38 -20.41
N GLY A 424 0.55 19.36 -20.19
CA GLY A 424 -0.06 18.66 -19.06
C GLY A 424 0.15 17.16 -19.10
N ALA A 425 0.12 16.55 -20.27
CA ALA A 425 0.31 15.11 -20.45
C ALA A 425 1.76 14.62 -20.30
N ARG A 426 2.73 15.53 -20.22
CA ARG A 426 4.16 15.20 -20.04
C ARG A 426 4.57 15.00 -18.58
N VAL A 427 3.64 15.11 -17.65
CA VAL A 427 3.91 15.16 -16.21
C VAL A 427 3.19 14.03 -15.50
N ILE A 428 3.93 13.24 -14.71
CA ILE A 428 3.42 12.27 -13.76
C ILE A 428 3.78 12.74 -12.35
N ASN A 429 2.80 12.79 -11.44
CA ASN A 429 3.06 13.10 -10.04
C ASN A 429 3.45 11.83 -9.26
N GLN A 430 4.37 11.96 -8.31
CA GLN A 430 4.68 10.98 -7.28
C GLN A 430 4.39 11.60 -5.92
N LEU A 431 3.43 11.04 -5.20
CA LEU A 431 3.08 11.45 -3.84
C LEU A 431 3.53 10.33 -2.89
N THR A 432 4.58 10.58 -2.14
CA THR A 432 5.06 9.67 -1.11
C THR A 432 4.49 10.10 0.23
N SER A 433 3.89 9.17 0.96
CA SER A 433 3.39 9.40 2.32
C SER A 433 3.59 8.13 3.10
N SER A 434 4.54 8.17 4.04
CA SER A 434 5.00 6.98 4.74
C SER A 434 5.22 7.25 6.21
N GLY A 435 4.89 6.20 6.99
CA GLY A 435 4.95 6.20 8.42
C GLY A 435 3.74 6.82 9.08
N ILE A 436 2.52 6.25 8.90
CA ILE A 436 1.39 6.65 9.76
C ILE A 436 1.66 6.31 11.22
N MET A 437 2.43 5.25 11.47
CA MET A 437 2.88 4.83 12.79
C MET A 437 4.40 4.79 12.90
N HIS A 438 5.11 4.33 11.86
CA HIS A 438 6.57 4.25 11.86
C HIS A 438 7.20 5.64 11.94
N PRO A 439 8.17 5.88 12.84
CA PRO A 439 8.86 7.17 12.92
C PRO A 439 9.75 7.40 11.70
N ALA A 440 10.00 8.66 11.39
CA ALA A 440 10.93 9.05 10.33
C ALA A 440 12.37 8.60 10.63
N PRO A 441 13.24 8.52 9.60
CA PRO A 441 14.66 8.28 9.77
C PRO A 441 15.31 9.30 10.71
N PRO A 442 16.40 8.95 11.42
CA PRO A 442 17.12 9.88 12.28
C PRO A 442 17.54 11.15 11.53
N GLY A 443 17.54 12.31 12.22
CA GLY A 443 17.76 13.63 11.60
C GLY A 443 19.03 13.73 10.74
N ALA A 444 20.12 13.03 11.09
CA ALA A 444 21.32 12.98 10.24
C ALA A 444 21.04 12.26 8.90
N ALA A 445 20.36 11.11 8.92
CA ALA A 445 19.98 10.39 7.71
C ALA A 445 18.99 11.20 6.85
N LEU A 446 18.00 11.82 7.49
CA LEU A 446 17.05 12.71 6.82
C LEU A 446 17.75 13.88 6.10
N HIS A 447 18.73 14.51 6.75
CA HIS A 447 19.51 15.59 6.14
C HIS A 447 20.25 15.11 4.87
N PHE A 448 20.84 13.91 4.90
CA PHE A 448 21.49 13.34 3.72
C PHE A 448 20.51 13.02 2.61
N LEU A 449 19.37 12.42 2.93
CA LEU A 449 18.32 12.14 1.97
C LEU A 449 17.83 13.45 1.30
N GLU A 450 17.65 14.51 2.07
CA GLU A 450 17.23 15.82 1.57
C GLU A 450 18.29 16.44 0.63
N GLN A 451 19.59 16.32 0.94
CA GLN A 451 20.65 16.74 0.04
C GLN A 451 20.68 15.90 -1.26
N ALA A 452 20.41 14.61 -1.17
CA ALA A 452 20.32 13.75 -2.34
C ALA A 452 19.13 14.08 -3.26
N CYS A 453 18.06 14.68 -2.72
CA CYS A 453 16.90 15.16 -3.48
C CYS A 453 17.21 16.34 -4.42
N LEU A 454 18.36 17.02 -4.24
CA LEU A 454 18.78 18.10 -5.14
C LEU A 454 19.19 17.60 -6.53
N ALA A 455 19.57 16.33 -6.63
CA ALA A 455 19.97 15.73 -7.90
C ALA A 455 18.72 15.36 -8.74
N VAL A 456 18.74 15.76 -10.00
CA VAL A 456 17.76 15.31 -10.98
C VAL A 456 18.11 13.90 -11.42
N ASP A 457 17.18 12.97 -11.33
CA ASP A 457 17.32 11.60 -11.82
C ASP A 457 17.07 11.55 -13.32
N GLN A 458 18.12 11.27 -14.10
CA GLN A 458 17.98 11.06 -15.55
C GLN A 458 17.48 9.63 -15.79
N ILE A 459 16.17 9.46 -15.90
CA ILE A 459 15.51 8.16 -16.05
C ILE A 459 15.78 7.58 -17.43
N ASP A 460 15.58 8.38 -18.48
CA ASP A 460 15.85 8.04 -19.89
C ASP A 460 16.16 9.32 -20.65
N ARG A 461 16.48 9.16 -21.97
CA ARG A 461 16.64 10.32 -22.86
C ARG A 461 15.35 11.13 -22.92
N GLY A 462 15.39 12.36 -22.40
CA GLY A 462 14.24 13.27 -22.35
C GLY A 462 13.21 12.92 -21.28
N ILE A 463 13.52 12.04 -20.33
CA ILE A 463 12.67 11.74 -19.19
C ILE A 463 13.47 11.94 -17.91
N THR A 464 12.99 12.81 -17.04
CA THR A 464 13.64 13.14 -15.77
C THR A 464 12.71 12.93 -14.59
N GLY A 465 13.27 12.53 -13.45
CA GLY A 465 12.61 12.50 -12.15
C GLY A 465 13.20 13.58 -11.24
N THR A 466 12.35 14.39 -10.65
CA THR A 466 12.77 15.50 -9.77
C THR A 466 11.96 15.47 -8.48
N MET A 467 12.66 15.63 -7.36
CA MET A 467 12.03 15.85 -6.05
C MET A 467 11.77 17.33 -5.86
N TYR A 468 10.52 17.70 -5.56
CA TYR A 468 10.10 19.09 -5.40
C TYR A 468 9.98 19.48 -3.93
N GLU A 469 10.15 20.76 -3.65
CA GLU A 469 9.85 21.35 -2.35
C GLU A 469 8.35 21.31 -2.08
N PHE A 470 7.99 21.03 -0.84
CA PHE A 470 6.59 21.20 -0.42
C PHE A 470 6.17 22.66 -0.49
N PRO A 471 4.93 22.93 -0.88
CA PRO A 471 4.39 24.28 -0.85
C PRO A 471 4.61 24.93 0.52
N THR A 472 5.02 26.19 0.53
CA THR A 472 5.31 26.98 1.74
C THR A 472 6.55 26.59 2.54
N THR A 473 7.36 25.64 2.06
CA THR A 473 8.62 25.23 2.71
C THR A 473 9.77 25.23 1.72
N THR A 474 10.99 25.03 2.23
CA THR A 474 12.19 24.77 1.43
C THR A 474 12.60 23.29 1.49
N HIS A 475 11.76 22.44 2.13
CA HIS A 475 12.03 21.02 2.31
C HIS A 475 11.43 20.20 1.19
N ARG A 476 12.20 19.22 0.67
CA ARG A 476 11.77 18.20 -0.30
C ARG A 476 11.26 16.93 0.36
N MET A 477 11.56 16.78 1.66
CA MET A 477 11.08 15.69 2.50
C MET A 477 10.56 16.24 3.83
N ILE A 478 9.44 15.71 4.30
CA ILE A 478 8.91 15.96 5.63
C ILE A 478 9.21 14.74 6.50
N GLY A 479 10.18 14.89 7.38
CA GLY A 479 10.70 13.83 8.24
C GLY A 479 9.93 13.66 9.54
N CYS A 480 8.65 13.33 9.46
CA CYS A 480 7.82 12.94 10.60
C CYS A 480 6.72 11.98 10.16
N ARG A 481 6.05 11.34 11.11
CA ARG A 481 4.88 10.51 10.82
C ARG A 481 3.84 11.31 10.04
N ASN A 482 3.20 10.67 9.05
CA ASN A 482 2.25 11.36 8.19
C ASN A 482 1.27 10.39 7.53
N PHE A 483 0.18 10.94 7.00
CA PHE A 483 -0.74 10.28 6.07
C PHE A 483 -1.21 11.30 5.02
N LEU A 484 -1.79 10.80 3.91
CA LEU A 484 -2.24 11.63 2.80
C LEU A 484 -3.75 11.52 2.64
N THR A 485 -4.41 12.64 2.26
CA THR A 485 -5.80 12.60 1.79
C THR A 485 -5.91 13.18 0.39
N LEU A 486 -6.81 12.62 -0.40
CA LEU A 486 -7.08 12.98 -1.79
C LEU A 486 -8.56 13.33 -1.91
N GLN A 487 -8.85 14.61 -2.14
CA GLN A 487 -10.22 15.11 -2.18
C GLN A 487 -10.52 15.72 -3.55
N PRO A 488 -11.53 15.23 -4.27
CA PRO A 488 -11.94 15.86 -5.51
C PRO A 488 -12.59 17.23 -5.24
N ASP A 489 -12.61 18.10 -6.24
CA ASP A 489 -13.45 19.30 -6.23
C ASP A 489 -14.91 18.92 -5.93
N GLU A 490 -15.62 19.77 -5.18
CA GLU A 490 -17.05 19.55 -4.94
C GLU A 490 -17.84 19.65 -6.25
N PRO A 491 -18.75 18.70 -6.52
CA PRO A 491 -19.60 18.74 -7.70
C PRO A 491 -20.44 20.03 -7.73
N GLY A 492 -20.38 20.75 -8.86
CA GLY A 492 -21.17 21.98 -9.05
C GLY A 492 -20.61 23.24 -8.40
N ALA A 493 -19.45 23.18 -7.74
CA ALA A 493 -18.75 24.40 -7.31
C ALA A 493 -18.34 25.25 -8.53
N ALA A 494 -18.50 26.55 -8.45
CA ALA A 494 -18.04 27.47 -9.49
C ALA A 494 -16.51 27.29 -9.68
N GLY A 495 -16.09 26.88 -10.88
CA GLY A 495 -14.69 26.56 -11.17
C GLY A 495 -14.26 25.14 -10.81
N ALA A 496 -15.18 24.23 -10.48
CA ALA A 496 -14.89 22.81 -10.33
C ALA A 496 -14.32 22.28 -11.64
N SER A 497 -13.01 21.99 -11.65
CA SER A 497 -12.26 21.61 -12.86
C SER A 497 -11.89 20.14 -12.89
N GLY A 498 -12.49 19.31 -12.01
CA GLY A 498 -12.16 17.90 -11.87
C GLY A 498 -10.79 17.66 -11.25
N ARG A 499 -10.32 18.57 -10.42
CA ARG A 499 -9.05 18.46 -9.70
C ARG A 499 -9.16 17.55 -8.49
N TYR A 500 -7.99 17.08 -8.02
CA TYR A 500 -7.82 16.55 -6.67
C TYR A 500 -6.93 17.46 -5.84
N TRP A 501 -7.26 17.56 -4.56
CA TRP A 501 -6.46 18.23 -3.52
C TRP A 501 -5.76 17.14 -2.73
N ALA A 502 -4.45 17.05 -2.88
CA ALA A 502 -3.60 16.13 -2.12
C ALA A 502 -3.08 16.84 -0.89
N ASN A 503 -3.43 16.34 0.30
CA ASN A 503 -3.11 16.97 1.58
C ASN A 503 -2.31 16.00 2.43
N TRP A 504 -1.03 16.31 2.72
CA TRP A 504 -0.22 15.57 3.66
C TRP A 504 -0.44 16.08 5.08
N TRP A 505 -0.87 15.21 5.95
CA TRP A 505 -1.11 15.45 7.37
C TRP A 505 0.11 15.00 8.17
N ALA A 506 1.02 15.91 8.43
CA ALA A 506 2.24 15.67 9.18
C ALA A 506 2.00 15.76 10.68
N GLU A 507 2.71 14.94 11.45
CA GLU A 507 2.66 14.96 12.91
C GLU A 507 3.19 16.29 13.46
N GLY A 508 2.47 16.85 14.43
CA GLY A 508 2.84 18.16 15.01
C GLY A 508 2.38 19.38 14.21
N GLU A 509 1.97 19.18 12.93
CA GLU A 509 1.51 20.28 12.09
C GLU A 509 -0.01 20.44 12.15
N PRO A 510 -0.52 21.64 12.45
CA PRO A 510 -1.96 21.89 12.51
C PRO A 510 -2.61 21.87 11.12
N HIS A 511 -1.90 22.32 10.08
CA HIS A 511 -2.37 22.39 8.70
C HIS A 511 -1.69 21.35 7.82
N PRO A 512 -2.38 20.82 6.79
CA PRO A 512 -1.74 19.93 5.83
C PRO A 512 -0.87 20.70 4.84
N TYR A 513 0.14 20.04 4.31
CA TYR A 513 0.81 20.50 3.09
C TYR A 513 -0.06 20.08 1.90
N THR A 514 -0.41 21.03 1.03
CA THR A 514 -1.41 20.81 -0.01
C THR A 514 -0.83 21.00 -1.40
N LYS A 515 -1.06 20.03 -2.29
CA LYS A 515 -0.81 20.11 -3.73
C LYS A 515 -2.11 19.93 -4.50
N VAL A 516 -2.36 20.79 -5.46
CA VAL A 516 -3.47 20.63 -6.40
C VAL A 516 -3.03 19.78 -7.58
N ILE A 517 -3.82 18.76 -7.91
CA ILE A 517 -3.62 17.85 -9.04
C ILE A 517 -4.69 18.17 -10.08
N HIS A 518 -4.28 18.80 -11.18
CA HIS A 518 -5.17 19.13 -12.29
C HIS A 518 -5.36 17.92 -13.22
N PRO A 519 -6.53 17.73 -13.83
CA PRO A 519 -6.66 16.79 -14.93
C PRO A 519 -5.71 17.17 -16.08
N VAL A 520 -5.54 16.29 -17.06
CA VAL A 520 -4.87 16.62 -18.33
C VAL A 520 -5.87 17.41 -19.19
N ASP A 521 -5.42 18.54 -19.71
CA ASP A 521 -6.20 19.41 -20.61
C ASP A 521 -6.33 18.80 -22.01
#